data_d84784df43bbdeb5343f4e6b3ba1c71e
#
_entry.id   d84784df43bbdeb5343f4e6b3ba1c71e
#
_cell.length_a   1.000
_cell.length_b   1.000
_cell.length_c   1.000
_cell.angle_alpha   90.00
_cell.angle_beta   90.00
_cell.angle_gamma   90.00
#
_symmetry.space_group_name_H-M   'P 1'
#
loop_
_entity.id
_entity.type
_entity.pdbx_description
1 polymer ?
#
loop_
_entity_poly.entity_id
_entity_poly.type
_entity_poly.pdbx_seq_one_letter_code
_entity_poly.pdbx_strand_id
1 'polypeptide(L)'
;EALLAEAQRPSRLELPAALAGTPLTAGEPAKQVWLLAASLGGPAAVKEFLDALPGGLPIGFIYAQHIDAAFETALPQAVGRHSQWHVNPARNGDAVRCGEVVVAPIANELGFAEDGVMQVADRGWPEPYSPSIDQMMLNLAQQFGAHCGVIAFSGMGSDGSAAAAYVRRQGGVIWTQKADSCASPSMPDSLREGGYSVLSGDPRELAAALVNHLAEQCQ
;
A
#
# COMPACT_ATOMS: atom_id res chain seq x y z
N GLU A 1 -12.27 -32.58 3.40
CA GLU A 1 -11.16 -31.65 3.05
C GLU A 1 -11.70 -30.29 2.61
N ALA A 2 -12.78 -30.19 1.81
CA ALA A 2 -13.37 -28.92 1.38
C ALA A 2 -13.96 -28.08 2.56
N LEU A 3 -14.58 -28.72 3.54
CA LEU A 3 -15.14 -28.06 4.73
C LEU A 3 -14.05 -27.52 5.70
N LEU A 4 -12.88 -28.15 5.74
CA LEU A 4 -11.75 -27.67 6.52
C LEU A 4 -11.03 -26.50 5.86
N ALA A 5 -11.04 -26.42 4.53
CA ALA A 5 -10.51 -25.29 3.77
C ALA A 5 -11.40 -24.03 3.89
N GLU A 6 -12.70 -24.18 4.10
CA GLU A 6 -13.64 -23.08 4.29
C GLU A 6 -13.55 -22.46 5.71
N ALA A 7 -13.22 -23.28 6.72
CA ALA A 7 -13.02 -22.82 8.08
C ALA A 7 -11.71 -22.01 8.30
N GLN A 8 -10.80 -22.01 7.33
CA GLN A 8 -9.52 -21.30 7.39
C GLN A 8 -9.47 -20.04 6.51
N ARG A 9 -10.56 -19.65 5.85
CA ARG A 9 -10.60 -18.37 5.16
C ARG A 9 -10.62 -17.25 6.21
N PRO A 10 -9.66 -16.33 6.22
CA PRO A 10 -9.70 -15.20 7.12
C PRO A 10 -11.02 -14.44 6.89
N SER A 11 -11.78 -14.19 7.95
CA SER A 11 -13.03 -13.43 7.83
C SER A 11 -12.69 -12.02 7.33
N ARG A 12 -13.24 -11.66 6.18
CA ARG A 12 -13.11 -10.31 5.63
C ARG A 12 -13.86 -9.33 6.53
N LEU A 13 -13.31 -8.13 6.67
CA LEU A 13 -13.95 -7.04 7.40
C LEU A 13 -15.22 -6.57 6.63
N GLU A 14 -16.23 -6.14 7.37
CA GLU A 14 -17.43 -5.56 6.79
C GLU A 14 -17.17 -4.10 6.40
N LEU A 15 -17.82 -3.65 5.32
CA LEU A 15 -17.80 -2.25 4.93
C LEU A 15 -18.72 -1.44 5.85
N PRO A 16 -18.20 -0.45 6.60
CA PRO A 16 -19.04 0.39 7.47
C PRO A 16 -20.12 1.13 6.68
N ALA A 17 -21.29 1.32 7.31
CA ALA A 17 -22.41 2.03 6.70
C ALA A 17 -22.05 3.46 6.25
N ALA A 18 -21.17 4.14 6.98
CA ALA A 18 -20.66 5.47 6.61
C ALA A 18 -19.94 5.48 5.25
N LEU A 19 -19.31 4.37 4.86
CA LEU A 19 -18.63 4.22 3.58
C LEU A 19 -19.53 3.65 2.48
N ALA A 20 -20.56 2.90 2.84
CA ALA A 20 -21.50 2.28 1.88
C ALA A 20 -22.39 3.30 1.15
N GLY A 21 -22.58 4.49 1.71
CA GLY A 21 -23.41 5.57 1.15
C GLY A 21 -22.65 6.55 0.25
N THR A 22 -21.34 6.45 0.15
CA THR A 22 -20.56 7.28 -0.77
C THR A 22 -20.72 6.72 -2.20
N PRO A 23 -21.19 7.53 -3.18
CA PRO A 23 -21.26 7.10 -4.57
C PRO A 23 -19.85 7.08 -5.17
N LEU A 24 -19.06 6.13 -4.70
CA LEU A 24 -17.73 5.87 -5.27
C LEU A 24 -17.89 4.67 -6.17
N THR A 25 -18.03 4.97 -7.44
CA THR A 25 -17.96 3.95 -8.48
C THR A 25 -16.57 3.35 -8.47
N ALA A 26 -16.52 2.05 -8.25
CA ALA A 26 -15.30 1.30 -8.51
C ALA A 26 -14.77 1.68 -9.90
N GLY A 27 -13.49 2.08 -9.96
CA GLY A 27 -12.88 2.52 -11.21
C GLY A 27 -12.78 4.03 -11.42
N GLU A 28 -13.32 4.88 -10.53
CA GLU A 28 -13.01 6.32 -10.58
C GLU A 28 -11.59 6.61 -10.09
N PRO A 29 -10.94 7.68 -10.60
CA PRO A 29 -9.64 8.10 -10.08
C PRO A 29 -9.69 8.33 -8.58
N ALA A 30 -8.77 7.69 -7.84
CA ALA A 30 -8.69 7.80 -6.39
C ALA A 30 -8.17 9.18 -5.98
N LYS A 31 -8.89 9.86 -5.10
CA LYS A 31 -8.45 11.12 -4.49
C LYS A 31 -7.49 10.88 -3.33
N GLN A 32 -7.57 9.71 -2.72
CA GLN A 32 -6.70 9.27 -1.64
C GLN A 32 -5.98 7.99 -2.05
N VAL A 33 -4.67 7.98 -1.93
CA VAL A 33 -3.82 6.86 -2.33
C VAL A 33 -2.88 6.48 -1.19
N TRP A 34 -2.82 5.19 -0.90
CA TRP A 34 -1.94 4.64 0.12
C TRP A 34 -0.84 3.78 -0.50
N LEU A 35 0.37 3.95 -0.01
CA LEU A 35 1.51 3.11 -0.37
C LEU A 35 1.58 1.89 0.55
N LEU A 36 1.62 0.70 -0.04
CA LEU A 36 1.97 -0.55 0.63
C LEU A 36 3.45 -0.80 0.31
N ALA A 37 4.31 -0.56 1.29
CA ALA A 37 5.76 -0.69 1.14
C ALA A 37 6.24 -1.97 1.81
N ALA A 38 6.99 -2.80 1.11
CA ALA A 38 7.37 -4.11 1.59
C ALA A 38 8.71 -4.62 1.00
N SER A 39 9.34 -5.54 1.72
CA SER A 39 10.55 -6.23 1.30
C SER A 39 10.46 -7.71 1.71
N LEU A 40 11.42 -8.24 2.44
CA LEU A 40 11.42 -9.64 2.88
C LEU A 40 10.18 -9.99 3.73
N GLY A 41 9.44 -11.01 3.30
CA GLY A 41 8.16 -11.40 3.92
C GLY A 41 6.97 -10.53 3.51
N GLY A 42 7.21 -9.51 2.69
CA GLY A 42 6.21 -8.55 2.24
C GLY A 42 5.02 -9.14 1.51
N PRO A 43 5.21 -9.99 0.49
CA PRO A 43 4.08 -10.53 -0.28
C PRO A 43 3.04 -11.26 0.58
N ALA A 44 3.48 -12.03 1.58
CA ALA A 44 2.57 -12.71 2.50
C ALA A 44 1.80 -11.72 3.38
N ALA A 45 2.47 -10.70 3.93
CA ALA A 45 1.87 -9.69 4.78
C ALA A 45 0.87 -8.81 4.00
N VAL A 46 1.25 -8.34 2.80
CA VAL A 46 0.38 -7.55 1.92
C VAL A 46 -0.83 -8.36 1.48
N LYS A 47 -0.64 -9.63 1.14
CA LYS A 47 -1.76 -10.52 0.81
C LYS A 47 -2.75 -10.65 1.97
N GLU A 48 -2.27 -10.90 3.18
CA GLU A 48 -3.12 -11.01 4.38
C GLU A 48 -3.89 -9.70 4.62
N PHE A 49 -3.25 -8.56 4.47
CA PHE A 49 -3.87 -7.23 4.57
C PHE A 49 -4.98 -7.05 3.52
N LEU A 50 -4.70 -7.31 2.24
CA LEU A 50 -5.68 -7.17 1.15
C LEU A 50 -6.84 -8.16 1.27
N ASP A 51 -6.59 -9.39 1.71
CA ASP A 51 -7.64 -10.40 1.91
C ASP A 51 -8.60 -10.02 3.05
N ALA A 52 -8.11 -9.29 4.06
CA ALA A 52 -8.93 -8.81 5.17
C ALA A 52 -9.77 -7.57 4.80
N LEU A 53 -9.35 -6.77 3.83
CA LEU A 53 -10.07 -5.56 3.43
C LEU A 53 -11.37 -5.86 2.68
N PRO A 54 -12.46 -5.11 2.94
CA PRO A 54 -13.64 -5.14 2.10
C PRO A 54 -13.37 -4.44 0.76
N GLY A 55 -14.16 -4.77 -0.26
CA GLY A 55 -14.25 -3.95 -1.46
C GLY A 55 -15.05 -2.66 -1.22
N GLY A 56 -14.96 -1.74 -2.17
CA GLY A 56 -15.77 -0.50 -2.14
C GLY A 56 -15.21 0.61 -1.25
N LEU A 57 -13.96 0.51 -0.80
CA LEU A 57 -13.28 1.61 -0.12
C LEU A 57 -12.93 2.73 -1.11
N PRO A 58 -13.04 4.02 -0.70
CA PRO A 58 -12.84 5.19 -1.57
C PRO A 58 -11.36 5.54 -1.80
N ILE A 59 -10.51 4.56 -1.90
CA ILE A 59 -9.06 4.73 -2.05
C ILE A 59 -8.49 3.80 -3.10
N GLY A 60 -7.31 4.14 -3.58
CA GLY A 60 -6.44 3.24 -4.33
C GLY A 60 -5.14 2.98 -3.58
N PHE A 61 -4.43 1.94 -3.98
CA PHE A 61 -3.12 1.60 -3.44
C PHE A 61 -2.06 1.62 -4.52
N ILE A 62 -0.84 1.98 -4.11
CA ILE A 62 0.38 1.63 -4.81
C ILE A 62 1.12 0.60 -3.96
N TYR A 63 1.61 -0.44 -4.58
CA TYR A 63 2.39 -1.47 -3.91
C TYR A 63 3.81 -1.48 -4.43
N ALA A 64 4.77 -1.12 -3.57
CA ALA A 64 6.20 -1.14 -3.83
C ALA A 64 6.85 -2.29 -3.06
N GLN A 65 7.37 -3.28 -3.78
CA GLN A 65 7.97 -4.49 -3.23
C GLN A 65 9.42 -4.60 -3.67
N HIS A 66 10.35 -4.69 -2.72
CA HIS A 66 11.72 -5.11 -3.01
C HIS A 66 11.72 -6.59 -3.39
N ILE A 67 11.87 -6.87 -4.67
CA ILE A 67 11.89 -8.21 -5.24
C ILE A 67 12.70 -8.19 -6.54
N ASP A 68 13.24 -9.33 -6.93
CA ASP A 68 13.90 -9.45 -8.24
C ASP A 68 12.91 -9.21 -9.39
N ALA A 69 13.34 -8.49 -10.41
CA ALA A 69 12.52 -8.15 -11.58
C ALA A 69 11.93 -9.37 -12.29
N ALA A 70 12.55 -10.54 -12.18
CA ALA A 70 12.02 -11.79 -12.71
C ALA A 70 10.66 -12.19 -12.11
N PHE A 71 10.32 -11.68 -10.91
CA PHE A 71 9.06 -11.97 -10.24
C PHE A 71 7.99 -10.89 -10.41
N GLU A 72 8.30 -9.79 -11.08
CA GLU A 72 7.39 -8.64 -11.25
C GLU A 72 6.03 -9.05 -11.83
N THR A 73 6.02 -9.89 -12.86
CA THR A 73 4.79 -10.35 -13.53
C THR A 73 3.94 -11.30 -12.68
N ALA A 74 4.55 -12.01 -11.73
CA ALA A 74 3.85 -12.95 -10.85
C ALA A 74 3.26 -12.26 -9.61
N LEU A 75 3.79 -11.11 -9.22
CA LEU A 75 3.44 -10.42 -7.99
C LEU A 75 1.96 -10.01 -7.89
N PRO A 76 1.33 -9.44 -8.94
CA PRO A 76 -0.10 -9.09 -8.90
C PRO A 76 -1.00 -10.28 -8.58
N GLN A 77 -0.75 -11.43 -9.19
CA GLN A 77 -1.53 -12.64 -8.93
C GLN A 77 -1.25 -13.21 -7.53
N ALA A 78 0.00 -13.13 -7.07
CA ALA A 78 0.39 -13.66 -5.75
C ALA A 78 -0.33 -12.93 -4.60
N VAL A 79 -0.45 -11.61 -4.67
CA VAL A 79 -1.08 -10.81 -3.60
C VAL A 79 -2.56 -10.57 -3.83
N GLY A 80 -3.03 -10.53 -5.08
CA GLY A 80 -4.42 -10.25 -5.43
C GLY A 80 -5.35 -11.47 -5.39
N ARG A 81 -4.80 -12.68 -5.32
CA ARG A 81 -5.60 -13.91 -5.29
C ARG A 81 -6.51 -13.94 -4.06
N HIS A 82 -7.81 -14.06 -4.27
CA HIS A 82 -8.87 -14.04 -3.25
C HIS A 82 -9.20 -12.67 -2.64
N SER A 83 -8.49 -11.62 -3.04
CA SER A 83 -8.82 -10.24 -2.67
C SER A 83 -10.01 -9.71 -3.47
N GLN A 84 -10.72 -8.73 -2.93
CA GLN A 84 -11.70 -7.91 -3.69
C GLN A 84 -11.04 -6.74 -4.41
N TRP A 85 -9.74 -6.61 -4.30
CA TRP A 85 -8.96 -5.55 -4.92
C TRP A 85 -8.39 -6.01 -6.26
N HIS A 86 -8.45 -5.12 -7.25
CA HIS A 86 -7.85 -5.38 -8.56
C HIS A 86 -6.38 -5.02 -8.53
N VAL A 87 -5.50 -6.02 -8.59
CA VAL A 87 -4.05 -5.83 -8.54
C VAL A 87 -3.49 -5.87 -9.96
N ASN A 88 -2.94 -4.75 -10.41
CA ASN A 88 -2.41 -4.56 -11.76
C ASN A 88 -1.03 -3.89 -11.73
N PRO A 89 -0.18 -4.15 -12.72
CA PRO A 89 1.04 -3.35 -12.89
C PRO A 89 0.71 -1.90 -13.25
N ALA A 90 1.62 -0.98 -12.88
CA ALA A 90 1.50 0.43 -13.26
C ALA A 90 1.48 0.60 -14.78
N ARG A 91 0.63 1.51 -15.26
CA ARG A 91 0.53 1.89 -16.68
C ARG A 91 0.73 3.37 -16.82
N ASN A 92 1.66 3.74 -17.69
CA ASN A 92 1.90 5.15 -18.02
C ASN A 92 0.65 5.78 -18.61
N GLY A 93 0.24 6.93 -18.10
CA GLY A 93 -0.94 7.65 -18.57
C GLY A 93 -2.27 7.28 -17.88
N ASP A 94 -2.27 6.28 -16.99
CA ASP A 94 -3.46 5.92 -16.21
C ASP A 94 -3.44 6.59 -14.82
N ALA A 95 -4.63 6.86 -14.25
CA ALA A 95 -4.77 7.24 -12.85
C ALA A 95 -4.83 6.00 -11.94
N VAL A 96 -4.41 6.13 -10.69
CA VAL A 96 -4.73 5.14 -9.65
C VAL A 96 -6.23 5.24 -9.35
N ARG A 97 -6.93 4.11 -9.34
CA ARG A 97 -8.39 4.07 -9.21
C ARG A 97 -8.84 3.52 -7.87
N CYS A 98 -10.04 3.91 -7.44
CA CYS A 98 -10.68 3.32 -6.27
C CYS A 98 -10.88 1.82 -6.47
N GLY A 99 -10.50 1.01 -5.47
CA GLY A 99 -10.57 -0.44 -5.51
C GLY A 99 -9.40 -1.13 -6.24
N GLU A 100 -8.39 -0.37 -6.66
CA GLU A 100 -7.22 -0.86 -7.37
C GLU A 100 -5.96 -0.84 -6.49
N VAL A 101 -5.11 -1.83 -6.72
CA VAL A 101 -3.73 -1.87 -6.24
C VAL A 101 -2.81 -1.84 -7.45
N VAL A 102 -2.07 -0.78 -7.61
CA VAL A 102 -1.09 -0.62 -8.68
C VAL A 102 0.27 -1.08 -8.18
N VAL A 103 0.84 -2.10 -8.80
CA VAL A 103 2.20 -2.55 -8.50
C VAL A 103 3.20 -1.61 -9.16
N ALA A 104 4.05 -0.97 -8.35
CA ALA A 104 5.10 -0.10 -8.85
C ALA A 104 6.11 -0.90 -9.69
N PRO A 105 6.55 -0.36 -10.84
CA PRO A 105 7.56 -1.03 -11.66
C PRO A 105 8.85 -1.23 -10.86
N ILE A 106 9.50 -2.38 -11.02
CA ILE A 106 10.75 -2.65 -10.33
C ILE A 106 11.91 -1.87 -10.97
N ALA A 107 11.98 -1.85 -12.30
CA ALA A 107 13.11 -1.27 -13.02
C ALA A 107 13.00 0.26 -13.20
N ASN A 108 11.80 0.82 -13.26
CA ASN A 108 11.56 2.21 -13.64
C ASN A 108 10.88 3.00 -12.53
N GLU A 109 11.31 4.24 -12.34
CA GLU A 109 10.68 5.13 -11.36
C GLU A 109 9.23 5.44 -11.75
N LEU A 110 8.32 5.35 -10.76
CA LEU A 110 6.92 5.74 -10.88
C LEU A 110 6.71 7.10 -10.22
N GLY A 111 6.28 8.06 -11.01
CA GLY A 111 5.87 9.39 -10.55
C GLY A 111 4.45 9.72 -10.99
N PHE A 112 4.09 10.99 -10.85
CA PHE A 112 2.78 11.52 -11.22
C PHE A 112 2.89 12.83 -11.97
N ALA A 113 1.98 13.06 -12.91
CA ALA A 113 1.73 14.38 -13.49
C ALA A 113 0.87 15.22 -12.53
N GLU A 114 0.73 16.52 -12.81
CA GLU A 114 -0.05 17.46 -11.97
C GLU A 114 -1.51 17.05 -11.78
N ASP A 115 -2.08 16.33 -12.74
CA ASP A 115 -3.46 15.81 -12.71
C ASP A 115 -3.59 14.45 -11.96
N GLY A 116 -2.50 13.94 -11.40
CA GLY A 116 -2.47 12.65 -10.66
C GLY A 116 -2.33 11.42 -11.56
N VAL A 117 -2.10 11.60 -12.85
CA VAL A 117 -1.85 10.52 -13.80
C VAL A 117 -0.46 9.96 -13.58
N MET A 118 -0.35 8.63 -13.56
CA MET A 118 0.92 7.93 -13.37
C MET A 118 1.87 8.16 -14.54
N GLN A 119 3.13 8.40 -14.22
CA GLN A 119 4.23 8.54 -15.16
C GLN A 119 5.31 7.52 -14.84
N VAL A 120 5.47 6.54 -15.72
CA VAL A 120 6.60 5.60 -15.66
C VAL A 120 7.77 6.24 -16.40
N ALA A 121 8.82 6.56 -15.66
CA ALA A 121 10.00 7.23 -16.22
C ALA A 121 10.87 6.26 -17.06
N ASP A 122 11.61 6.81 -18.02
CA ASP A 122 12.62 6.05 -18.76
C ASP A 122 13.90 5.82 -17.96
N ARG A 123 13.96 6.30 -16.72
CA ARG A 123 15.09 6.11 -15.79
C ARG A 123 14.72 5.13 -14.68
N GLY A 124 15.76 4.50 -14.12
CA GLY A 124 15.63 3.66 -12.93
C GLY A 124 15.37 4.48 -11.66
N TRP A 125 15.06 3.77 -10.59
CA TRP A 125 14.95 4.34 -9.24
C TRP A 125 16.33 4.82 -8.75
N PRO A 126 16.35 5.81 -7.83
CA PRO A 126 17.57 6.16 -7.13
C PRO A 126 18.14 4.96 -6.35
N GLU A 127 19.44 4.73 -6.49
CA GLU A 127 20.11 3.66 -5.74
C GLU A 127 20.04 3.91 -4.21
N PRO A 128 20.10 2.86 -3.39
CA PRO A 128 20.47 1.49 -3.74
C PRO A 128 19.30 0.53 -4.02
N TYR A 129 18.06 0.99 -3.97
CA TYR A 129 16.89 0.12 -4.00
C TYR A 129 16.09 0.24 -5.31
N SER A 130 15.55 -0.89 -5.78
CA SER A 130 14.63 -0.96 -6.92
C SER A 130 13.48 -1.92 -6.61
N PRO A 131 12.23 -1.41 -6.46
CA PRO A 131 11.88 0.01 -6.42
C PRO A 131 12.44 0.70 -5.17
N SER A 132 12.69 2.01 -5.23
CA SER A 132 13.03 2.80 -4.04
C SER A 132 11.75 3.21 -3.30
N ILE A 133 11.58 2.74 -2.07
CA ILE A 133 10.45 3.11 -1.21
C ILE A 133 10.55 4.59 -0.83
N ASP A 134 11.74 5.08 -0.49
CA ASP A 134 11.95 6.51 -0.22
C ASP A 134 11.47 7.38 -1.39
N GLN A 135 11.89 7.08 -2.62
CA GLN A 135 11.48 7.86 -3.78
C GLN A 135 9.98 7.75 -4.06
N MET A 136 9.40 6.54 -3.91
CA MET A 136 7.97 6.36 -4.09
C MET A 136 7.17 7.16 -3.05
N MET A 137 7.61 7.20 -1.80
CA MET A 137 7.00 8.01 -0.74
C MET A 137 7.06 9.50 -1.06
N LEU A 138 8.19 10.00 -1.57
CA LEU A 138 8.35 11.40 -1.98
C LEU A 138 7.37 11.74 -3.13
N ASN A 139 7.34 10.93 -4.17
CA ASN A 139 6.48 11.15 -5.34
C ASN A 139 4.99 11.12 -4.95
N LEU A 140 4.61 10.17 -4.10
CA LEU A 140 3.23 10.04 -3.61
C LEU A 140 2.82 11.24 -2.74
N ALA A 141 3.65 11.62 -1.78
CA ALA A 141 3.36 12.74 -0.88
C ALA A 141 3.35 14.09 -1.60
N GLN A 142 4.21 14.26 -2.61
CA GLN A 142 4.19 15.46 -3.45
C GLN A 142 2.87 15.60 -4.20
N GLN A 143 2.32 14.51 -4.72
CA GLN A 143 1.10 14.51 -5.51
C GLN A 143 -0.16 14.59 -4.65
N PHE A 144 -0.24 13.77 -3.61
CA PHE A 144 -1.48 13.58 -2.84
C PHE A 144 -1.50 14.32 -1.50
N GLY A 145 -0.37 14.81 -1.03
CA GLY A 145 -0.28 15.62 0.20
C GLY A 145 -0.92 14.93 1.41
N ALA A 146 -1.89 15.59 2.04
CA ALA A 146 -2.62 15.04 3.18
C ALA A 146 -3.54 13.84 2.82
N HIS A 147 -3.74 13.59 1.53
CA HIS A 147 -4.52 12.45 1.04
C HIS A 147 -3.65 11.24 0.72
N CYS A 148 -2.40 11.21 1.17
CA CYS A 148 -1.55 10.04 1.10
C CYS A 148 -1.38 9.36 2.46
N GLY A 149 -1.24 8.06 2.42
CA GLY A 149 -0.82 7.25 3.55
C GLY A 149 0.26 6.26 3.14
N VAL A 150 1.00 5.76 4.11
CA VAL A 150 2.02 4.73 3.92
C VAL A 150 1.84 3.65 4.96
N ILE A 151 1.82 2.41 4.54
CA ILE A 151 1.91 1.25 5.44
C ILE A 151 3.20 0.51 5.09
N ALA A 152 4.15 0.49 6.02
CA ALA A 152 5.37 -0.28 5.89
C ALA A 152 5.18 -1.68 6.51
N PHE A 153 5.17 -2.67 5.65
CA PHE A 153 5.10 -4.09 6.02
C PHE A 153 6.49 -4.68 6.27
N SER A 154 6.52 -5.96 6.58
CA SER A 154 7.75 -6.74 6.74
C SER A 154 8.77 -6.45 5.65
N GLY A 155 10.00 -6.19 6.04
CA GLY A 155 11.09 -5.88 5.14
C GLY A 155 12.42 -5.72 5.86
N MET A 156 13.49 -6.00 5.13
CA MET A 156 14.86 -5.81 5.58
C MET A 156 15.35 -4.42 5.16
N GLY A 157 16.19 -3.81 5.99
CA GLY A 157 16.82 -2.51 5.69
C GLY A 157 16.06 -1.34 6.30
N SER A 158 16.22 -0.17 5.71
CA SER A 158 15.66 1.10 6.21
C SER A 158 15.10 1.99 5.09
N ASP A 159 14.84 1.43 3.90
CA ASP A 159 14.24 2.19 2.80
C ASP A 159 12.86 2.71 3.21
N GLY A 160 12.59 3.97 2.96
CA GLY A 160 11.42 4.71 3.42
C GLY A 160 11.68 5.62 4.62
N SER A 161 12.76 5.39 5.39
CA SER A 161 13.06 6.21 6.57
C SER A 161 13.53 7.63 6.24
N ALA A 162 14.22 7.81 5.12
CA ALA A 162 14.70 9.13 4.68
C ALA A 162 13.56 10.03 4.19
N ALA A 163 12.53 9.47 3.55
CA ALA A 163 11.38 10.20 3.05
C ALA A 163 10.31 10.48 4.12
N ALA A 164 10.34 9.78 5.24
CA ALA A 164 9.26 9.79 6.24
C ALA A 164 8.93 11.19 6.78
N ALA A 165 9.96 12.01 7.08
CA ALA A 165 9.76 13.39 7.53
C ALA A 165 9.05 14.25 6.46
N TYR A 166 9.34 14.03 5.19
CA TYR A 166 8.67 14.74 4.09
C TYR A 166 7.19 14.37 4.02
N VAL A 167 6.87 13.07 4.04
CA VAL A 167 5.47 12.58 4.04
C VAL A 167 4.68 13.23 5.18
N ARG A 168 5.24 13.24 6.38
CA ARG A 168 4.60 13.86 7.56
C ARG A 168 4.39 15.37 7.39
N ARG A 169 5.36 16.09 6.84
CA ARG A 169 5.21 17.54 6.55
C ARG A 169 4.14 17.84 5.51
N GLN A 170 3.93 16.94 4.54
CA GLN A 170 2.85 17.07 3.57
C GLN A 170 1.46 16.69 4.13
N GLY A 171 1.38 16.29 5.39
CA GLY A 171 0.13 15.89 6.04
C GLY A 171 -0.23 14.42 5.88
N GLY A 172 0.63 13.64 5.23
CA GLY A 172 0.47 12.19 5.09
C GLY A 172 0.67 11.44 6.40
N VAL A 173 0.12 10.24 6.50
CA VAL A 173 0.23 9.38 7.67
C VAL A 173 1.11 8.17 7.35
N ILE A 174 1.83 7.67 8.36
CA ILE A 174 2.68 6.48 8.24
C ILE A 174 2.29 5.49 9.33
N TRP A 175 2.01 4.27 8.91
CA TRP A 175 1.72 3.12 9.76
C TRP A 175 2.72 1.99 9.49
N THR A 176 2.90 1.11 10.45
CA THR A 176 3.89 0.04 10.34
C THR A 176 3.33 -1.30 10.80
N GLN A 177 3.75 -2.37 10.16
CA GLN A 177 3.51 -3.70 10.68
C GLN A 177 4.30 -3.90 11.97
N LYS A 178 3.68 -4.46 13.02
CA LYS A 178 4.33 -4.71 14.31
C LYS A 178 5.43 -5.78 14.18
N ALA A 179 6.50 -5.63 14.96
CA ALA A 179 7.72 -6.42 14.83
C ALA A 179 7.49 -7.92 14.96
N ASP A 180 6.67 -8.36 15.92
CA ASP A 180 6.39 -9.77 16.21
C ASP A 180 5.60 -10.50 15.12
N SER A 181 4.97 -9.75 14.20
CA SER A 181 4.27 -10.29 13.02
C SER A 181 5.09 -10.24 11.73
N CYS A 182 6.29 -9.63 11.76
CA CYS A 182 7.17 -9.51 10.60
C CYS A 182 8.08 -10.73 10.44
N ALA A 183 8.32 -11.16 9.21
CA ALA A 183 9.43 -12.04 8.87
C ALA A 183 10.79 -11.32 9.06
N SER A 184 10.83 -10.01 8.76
CA SER A 184 11.93 -9.10 9.05
C SER A 184 11.38 -7.75 9.49
N PRO A 185 11.61 -7.29 10.72
CA PRO A 185 11.02 -6.06 11.23
C PRO A 185 11.85 -4.81 10.97
N SER A 186 13.08 -4.91 10.45
CA SER A 186 14.03 -3.77 10.44
C SER A 186 13.54 -2.57 9.63
N MET A 187 12.84 -2.77 8.51
CA MET A 187 12.31 -1.67 7.71
C MET A 187 11.14 -0.94 8.43
N PRO A 188 10.09 -1.60 8.92
CA PRO A 188 9.09 -0.93 9.74
C PRO A 188 9.65 -0.40 11.08
N ASP A 189 10.62 -1.07 11.71
CA ASP A 189 11.28 -0.58 12.92
C ASP A 189 11.97 0.78 12.68
N SER A 190 12.66 0.95 11.57
CA SER A 190 13.33 2.20 11.25
C SER A 190 12.38 3.41 11.25
N LEU A 191 11.13 3.22 10.82
CA LEU A 191 10.09 4.26 10.85
C LEU A 191 9.54 4.49 12.26
N ARG A 192 9.41 3.44 13.08
CA ARG A 192 9.00 3.57 14.48
C ARG A 192 10.06 4.26 15.32
N GLU A 193 11.31 3.84 15.20
CA GLU A 193 12.45 4.43 15.89
C GLU A 193 12.66 5.90 15.53
N GLY A 194 12.39 6.26 14.27
CA GLY A 194 12.38 7.65 13.81
C GLY A 194 11.20 8.48 14.33
N GLY A 195 10.24 7.88 15.02
CA GLY A 195 9.04 8.56 15.53
C GLY A 195 8.02 8.93 14.43
N TYR A 196 8.10 8.32 13.26
CA TYR A 196 7.22 8.64 12.12
C TYR A 196 5.95 7.82 12.06
N SER A 197 5.98 6.59 12.60
CA SER A 197 4.81 5.71 12.64
C SER A 197 3.86 6.12 13.76
N VAL A 198 2.62 6.38 13.43
CA VAL A 198 1.56 6.76 14.39
C VAL A 198 0.66 5.60 14.77
N LEU A 199 0.80 4.46 14.12
CA LEU A 199 0.03 3.25 14.40
C LEU A 199 0.84 2.02 13.96
N SER A 200 0.78 0.96 14.75
CA SER A 200 1.38 -0.34 14.43
C SER A 200 0.40 -1.47 14.72
N GLY A 201 0.41 -2.48 13.87
CA GLY A 201 -0.45 -3.66 14.00
C GLY A 201 0.03 -4.81 13.12
N ASP A 202 -0.55 -5.98 13.29
CA ASP A 202 -0.42 -7.04 12.29
C ASP A 202 -1.22 -6.68 11.01
N PRO A 203 -1.06 -7.42 9.90
CA PRO A 203 -1.75 -7.06 8.66
C PRO A 203 -3.27 -6.92 8.78
N ARG A 204 -3.92 -7.73 9.62
CA ARG A 204 -5.37 -7.65 9.83
C ARG A 204 -5.77 -6.47 10.71
N GLU A 205 -4.99 -6.18 11.75
CA GLU A 205 -5.16 -5.00 12.60
C GLU A 205 -4.98 -3.72 11.79
N LEU A 206 -4.01 -3.67 10.87
CA LEU A 206 -3.80 -2.55 9.95
C LEU A 206 -4.96 -2.38 8.96
N ALA A 207 -5.52 -3.49 8.46
CA ALA A 207 -6.71 -3.45 7.62
C ALA A 207 -7.92 -2.88 8.37
N ALA A 208 -8.16 -3.33 9.60
CA ALA A 208 -9.24 -2.82 10.44
C ALA A 208 -9.05 -1.33 10.77
N ALA A 209 -7.82 -0.93 11.09
CA ALA A 209 -7.49 0.47 11.35
C ALA A 209 -7.73 1.36 10.12
N LEU A 210 -7.41 0.88 8.91
CA LEU A 210 -7.65 1.62 7.68
C LEU A 210 -9.15 1.83 7.42
N VAL A 211 -9.95 0.77 7.57
CA VAL A 211 -11.41 0.87 7.42
C VAL A 211 -12.01 1.89 8.39
N ASN A 212 -11.57 1.86 9.67
CA ASN A 212 -12.02 2.81 10.68
C ASN A 212 -11.58 4.25 10.37
N HIS A 213 -10.31 4.43 9.98
CA HIS A 213 -9.76 5.73 9.61
C HIS A 213 -10.53 6.40 8.46
N LEU A 214 -10.89 5.61 7.44
CA LEU A 214 -11.68 6.11 6.31
C LEU A 214 -13.13 6.42 6.73
N ALA A 215 -13.73 5.61 7.60
CA ALA A 215 -15.08 5.86 8.10
C ALA A 215 -15.18 7.14 8.94
N GLU A 216 -14.14 7.45 9.72
CA GLU A 216 -14.06 8.70 10.52
C GLU A 216 -13.94 9.96 9.63
N GLN A 217 -13.30 9.86 8.47
CA GLN A 217 -13.19 10.97 7.51
C GLN A 217 -14.51 11.31 6.80
N CYS A 218 -15.49 10.41 6.85
CA CYS A 218 -16.81 10.60 6.23
C CYS A 218 -17.87 11.16 7.21
N GLN A 219 -17.51 11.41 8.46
CA GLN A 219 -18.40 12.01 9.48
C GLN A 219 -18.19 13.51 9.56
#